data_fb04f4bacca3244f3a77cc018edb45b4
#
_entry.id   fb04f4bacca3244f3a77cc018edb45b4
#
_cell.length_a   1.000
_cell.length_b   1.000
_cell.length_c   1.000
_cell.angle_alpha   90.00
_cell.angle_beta   90.00
_cell.angle_gamma   90.00
#
_symmetry.space_group_name_H-M   'P 1'
#
loop_
_entity.id
_entity.type
_entity.pdbx_description
1 polymer ?
#
loop_
_entity_poly.entity_id
_entity_poly.type
_entity_poly.pdbx_seq_one_letter_code
_entity_poly.pdbx_strand_id
1 'polypeptide(L)'
;MPSAIIVEDEVLASERLRVLLDECNIVLLKTFHHAQPALDWLSMHEADIVFADIGLPEITGLELVERIKRIAKKQPEIIFTTAYEEHALRAFELAAADYLLKPIKLSRLQTALARVSEKIKEQEDDFTHFKVFNRDRMVEIPWQQARYLLAEHKTVFLFTGEGESYELPKTLVYWEELLGEKIIRVHRNALVFRHTLDCLLRLDSGEEDEGNASWGAKVLDVEEPLTVSRRQLSAIRKILRDRH
;
A
#
# COMPACT_ATOMS: atom_id res chain seq x y z
N MET A 1 2.02 6.41 -1.83
CA MET A 1 2.48 7.32 -0.74
C MET A 1 1.96 6.76 0.56
N PRO A 2 2.83 6.55 1.57
CA PRO A 2 2.38 6.07 2.87
C PRO A 2 1.42 7.07 3.53
N SER A 3 0.43 6.52 4.23
CA SER A 3 -0.57 7.27 4.98
C SER A 3 -0.27 7.25 6.48
N ALA A 4 -0.57 8.33 7.18
CA ALA A 4 -0.32 8.44 8.60
C ALA A 4 -1.49 9.07 9.38
N ILE A 5 -1.56 8.73 10.66
CA ILE A 5 -2.31 9.50 11.64
C ILE A 5 -1.39 10.00 12.76
N ILE A 6 -1.78 11.07 13.41
CA ILE A 6 -1.10 11.63 14.58
C ILE A 6 -2.05 11.49 15.79
N VAL A 7 -1.51 11.01 16.91
CA VAL A 7 -2.19 11.02 18.22
C VAL A 7 -1.32 11.80 19.19
N GLU A 8 -1.70 13.04 19.45
CA GLU A 8 -0.91 14.05 20.16
C GLU A 8 -1.87 15.05 20.82
N ASP A 9 -1.83 15.18 22.14
CA ASP A 9 -2.71 16.08 22.88
C ASP A 9 -2.31 17.56 22.74
N GLU A 10 -1.03 17.84 22.53
CA GLU A 10 -0.51 19.19 22.32
C GLU A 10 -0.71 19.66 20.87
N VAL A 11 -1.61 20.63 20.67
CA VAL A 11 -1.97 21.14 19.32
C VAL A 11 -0.73 21.68 18.57
N LEU A 12 0.16 22.40 19.24
CA LEU A 12 1.35 22.96 18.60
C LEU A 12 2.35 21.88 18.15
N ALA A 13 2.48 20.80 18.93
CA ALA A 13 3.35 19.67 18.57
C ALA A 13 2.77 18.90 17.37
N SER A 14 1.46 18.64 17.36
CA SER A 14 0.80 17.97 16.24
C SER A 14 0.88 18.77 14.94
N GLU A 15 0.67 20.11 14.99
CA GLU A 15 0.78 20.97 13.82
C GLU A 15 2.22 21.05 13.28
N ARG A 16 3.22 21.09 14.17
CA ARG A 16 4.62 21.02 13.75
C ARG A 16 4.96 19.71 13.06
N LEU A 17 4.49 18.60 13.61
CA LEU A 17 4.69 17.28 12.98
C LEU A 17 3.97 17.19 11.64
N ARG A 18 2.76 17.73 11.52
CA ARG A 18 2.01 17.82 10.25
C ARG A 18 2.82 18.48 9.15
N VAL A 19 3.46 19.64 9.45
CA VAL A 19 4.29 20.36 8.47
C VAL A 19 5.48 19.50 8.03
N LEU A 20 6.16 18.84 8.97
CA LEU A 20 7.29 17.95 8.66
C LEU A 20 6.88 16.73 7.83
N LEU A 21 5.69 16.18 8.07
CA LEU A 21 5.15 15.06 7.28
C LEU A 21 4.84 15.45 5.83
N ASP A 22 4.32 16.67 5.63
CA ASP A 22 4.07 17.24 4.30
C ASP A 22 5.39 17.37 3.50
N GLU A 23 6.46 17.90 4.14
CA GLU A 23 7.79 17.95 3.55
C GLU A 23 8.38 16.57 3.19
N CYS A 24 7.92 15.52 3.88
CA CYS A 24 8.33 14.13 3.62
C CYS A 24 7.40 13.38 2.66
N ASN A 25 6.42 14.03 2.04
CA ASN A 25 5.40 13.43 1.16
C ASN A 25 4.61 12.28 1.83
N ILE A 26 4.29 12.41 3.11
CA ILE A 26 3.42 11.51 3.86
C ILE A 26 2.00 12.07 3.86
N VAL A 27 1.02 11.24 3.49
CA VAL A 27 -0.40 11.64 3.49
C VAL A 27 -0.95 11.57 4.91
N LEU A 28 -1.12 12.72 5.56
CA LEU A 28 -1.77 12.78 6.87
C LEU A 28 -3.29 12.60 6.70
N LEU A 29 -3.82 11.48 7.19
CA LEU A 29 -5.25 11.16 7.13
C LEU A 29 -6.03 11.92 8.21
N LYS A 30 -5.50 11.93 9.44
CA LYS A 30 -6.19 12.55 10.57
C LYS A 30 -5.23 12.83 11.75
N THR A 31 -5.56 13.86 12.54
CA THR A 31 -4.94 14.13 13.83
C THR A 31 -5.98 13.91 14.94
N PHE A 32 -5.57 13.27 16.02
CA PHE A 32 -6.37 13.02 17.21
C PHE A 32 -5.65 13.61 18.42
N HIS A 33 -6.40 14.23 19.33
CA HIS A 33 -5.88 14.81 20.57
C HIS A 33 -6.14 13.91 21.77
N HIS A 34 -6.81 12.78 21.58
CA HIS A 34 -7.11 11.78 22.59
C HIS A 34 -6.99 10.37 21.99
N ALA A 35 -6.63 9.41 22.83
CA ALA A 35 -6.39 8.04 22.41
C ALA A 35 -7.68 7.32 21.96
N GLN A 36 -8.80 7.48 22.67
CA GLN A 36 -10.03 6.74 22.37
C GLN A 36 -10.60 7.04 20.97
N PRO A 37 -10.72 8.31 20.52
CA PRO A 37 -11.13 8.61 19.15
C PRO A 37 -10.22 8.03 18.06
N ALA A 38 -8.91 7.89 18.35
CA ALA A 38 -7.97 7.25 17.44
C ALA A 38 -8.23 5.74 17.33
N LEU A 39 -8.48 5.07 18.46
CA LEU A 39 -8.84 3.65 18.51
C LEU A 39 -10.15 3.38 17.75
N ASP A 40 -11.18 4.18 17.99
CA ASP A 40 -12.47 4.04 17.32
C ASP A 40 -12.31 4.20 15.80
N TRP A 41 -11.50 5.16 15.36
CA TRP A 41 -11.21 5.37 13.95
C TRP A 41 -10.44 4.21 13.34
N LEU A 42 -9.37 3.72 13.98
CA LEU A 42 -8.54 2.61 13.50
C LEU A 42 -9.29 1.26 13.48
N SER A 43 -10.37 1.11 14.24
CA SER A 43 -11.23 -0.08 14.15
C SER A 43 -11.97 -0.19 12.81
N MET A 44 -12.18 0.94 12.12
CA MET A 44 -12.94 1.04 10.88
C MET A 44 -12.09 1.45 9.67
N HIS A 45 -10.95 2.11 9.91
CA HIS A 45 -10.08 2.67 8.88
C HIS A 45 -8.66 2.13 9.04
N GLU A 46 -7.87 2.20 7.97
CA GLU A 46 -6.47 1.78 7.94
C GLU A 46 -5.56 3.02 7.81
N ALA A 47 -4.40 2.93 8.43
CA ALA A 47 -3.27 3.84 8.22
C ALA A 47 -2.00 3.01 8.17
N ASP A 48 -0.99 3.47 7.41
CA ASP A 48 0.30 2.78 7.33
C ASP A 48 1.18 3.09 8.55
N ILE A 49 1.06 4.33 9.07
CA ILE A 49 1.88 4.82 10.17
C ILE A 49 0.99 5.47 11.24
N VAL A 50 1.30 5.20 12.50
CA VAL A 50 0.74 5.92 13.66
C VAL A 50 1.88 6.62 14.39
N PHE A 51 1.83 7.95 14.41
CA PHE A 51 2.63 8.75 15.32
C PHE A 51 1.88 8.87 16.63
N ALA A 52 2.44 8.35 17.72
CA ALA A 52 1.80 8.35 19.03
C ALA A 52 2.66 9.06 20.07
N ASP A 53 2.15 10.12 20.66
CA ASP A 53 2.79 10.67 21.87
C ASP A 53 2.66 9.68 23.02
N ILE A 54 3.76 9.49 23.74
CA ILE A 54 3.75 8.65 24.95
C ILE A 54 3.03 9.35 26.08
N GLY A 55 3.14 10.67 26.18
CA GLY A 55 2.61 11.49 27.26
C GLY A 55 1.11 11.80 27.15
N LEU A 56 0.33 11.01 26.42
CA LEU A 56 -1.11 11.26 26.29
C LEU A 56 -1.83 11.25 27.64
N PRO A 57 -2.84 12.13 27.85
CA PRO A 57 -3.69 12.08 29.02
C PRO A 57 -4.57 10.80 28.97
N GLU A 58 -5.12 10.36 30.09
CA GLU A 58 -6.01 9.21 30.25
C GLU A 58 -5.33 7.85 30.09
N ILE A 59 -4.76 7.54 28.92
CA ILE A 59 -3.94 6.34 28.66
C ILE A 59 -2.65 6.76 27.97
N THR A 60 -1.56 6.12 28.32
CA THR A 60 -0.26 6.39 27.72
C THR A 60 -0.23 5.96 26.25
N GLY A 61 0.66 6.58 25.45
CA GLY A 61 0.87 6.13 24.07
C GLY A 61 1.30 4.68 23.97
N LEU A 62 1.97 4.14 24.98
CA LEU A 62 2.33 2.72 25.05
C LEU A 62 1.07 1.82 25.17
N GLU A 63 0.16 2.15 26.08
CA GLU A 63 -1.13 1.46 26.21
C GLU A 63 -2.00 1.62 24.96
N LEU A 64 -1.99 2.80 24.34
CA LEU A 64 -2.66 3.04 23.07
C LEU A 64 -2.18 2.02 22.01
N VAL A 65 -0.88 1.86 21.85
CA VAL A 65 -0.29 0.93 20.88
C VAL A 65 -0.65 -0.53 21.18
N GLU A 66 -0.65 -0.95 22.45
CA GLU A 66 -1.11 -2.28 22.83
C GLU A 66 -2.57 -2.54 22.44
N ARG A 67 -3.43 -1.53 22.54
CA ARG A 67 -4.83 -1.62 22.12
C ARG A 67 -4.95 -1.63 20.61
N ILE A 68 -4.20 -0.80 19.88
CA ILE A 68 -4.14 -0.81 18.39
C ILE A 68 -3.81 -2.20 17.88
N LYS A 69 -2.82 -2.88 18.45
CA LYS A 69 -2.44 -4.25 18.07
C LYS A 69 -3.56 -5.28 18.17
N ARG A 70 -4.55 -5.04 19.03
CA ARG A 70 -5.70 -5.95 19.22
C ARG A 70 -6.86 -5.65 18.28
N ILE A 71 -7.04 -4.41 17.86
CA ILE A 71 -8.24 -3.97 17.12
C ILE A 71 -7.99 -3.66 15.65
N ALA A 72 -6.77 -3.26 15.28
CA ALA A 72 -6.45 -2.85 13.91
C ALA A 72 -6.48 -4.06 12.96
N LYS A 73 -7.21 -3.93 11.86
CA LYS A 73 -7.30 -4.96 10.81
C LYS A 73 -5.96 -5.11 10.07
N LYS A 74 -5.33 -3.99 9.74
CA LYS A 74 -3.96 -3.89 9.24
C LYS A 74 -3.13 -3.27 10.36
N GLN A 75 -2.03 -3.92 10.73
CA GLN A 75 -1.14 -3.37 11.76
C GLN A 75 -0.37 -2.20 11.19
N PRO A 76 -0.54 -0.97 11.74
CA PRO A 76 0.26 0.16 11.33
C PRO A 76 1.67 0.08 11.92
N GLU A 77 2.66 0.64 11.23
CA GLU A 77 3.97 0.89 11.83
C GLU A 77 3.86 2.02 12.85
N ILE A 78 4.45 1.80 14.01
CA ILE A 78 4.36 2.73 15.14
C ILE A 78 5.63 3.56 15.23
N ILE A 79 5.48 4.88 15.28
CA ILE A 79 6.55 5.82 15.62
C ILE A 79 6.10 6.57 16.87
N PHE A 80 6.81 6.36 17.97
CA PHE A 80 6.54 7.12 19.18
C PHE A 80 7.14 8.53 19.08
N THR A 81 6.40 9.52 19.63
CA THR A 81 6.89 10.87 19.86
C THR A 81 6.85 11.16 21.37
N THR A 82 7.81 11.87 21.91
CA THR A 82 7.85 12.17 23.35
C THR A 82 8.87 13.23 23.72
N ALA A 83 8.69 13.87 24.87
CA ALA A 83 9.66 14.76 25.47
C ALA A 83 10.72 14.04 26.33
N TYR A 84 10.56 12.74 26.61
CA TYR A 84 11.36 11.99 27.59
C TYR A 84 12.15 10.85 26.93
N GLU A 85 13.43 10.67 27.31
CA GLU A 85 14.30 9.62 26.79
C GLU A 85 14.08 8.24 27.45
N GLU A 86 13.55 8.23 28.66
CA GLU A 86 13.44 7.04 29.52
C GLU A 86 12.45 5.96 29.01
N HIS A 87 11.58 6.29 28.09
CA HIS A 87 10.59 5.35 27.53
C HIS A 87 11.08 4.57 26.30
N ALA A 88 12.30 4.82 25.82
CA ALA A 88 12.84 4.18 24.61
C ALA A 88 12.92 2.65 24.72
N LEU A 89 13.23 2.11 25.91
CA LEU A 89 13.30 0.65 26.11
C LEU A 89 11.94 -0.02 25.95
N ARG A 90 10.87 0.57 26.50
CA ARG A 90 9.50 0.05 26.35
C ARG A 90 8.97 0.18 24.93
N ALA A 91 9.31 1.25 24.22
CA ALA A 91 8.98 1.41 22.80
C ALA A 91 9.59 0.26 21.96
N PHE A 92 10.82 -0.15 22.29
CA PHE A 92 11.49 -1.28 21.66
C PHE A 92 10.79 -2.63 21.96
N GLU A 93 10.34 -2.87 23.19
CA GLU A 93 9.57 -4.06 23.57
C GLU A 93 8.25 -4.18 22.80
N LEU A 94 7.66 -3.07 22.44
CA LEU A 94 6.46 -2.99 21.61
C LEU A 94 6.74 -3.11 20.10
N ALA A 95 7.98 -3.39 19.69
CA ALA A 95 8.40 -3.49 18.29
C ALA A 95 8.04 -2.26 17.46
N ALA A 96 8.08 -1.05 18.06
CA ALA A 96 7.90 0.20 17.34
C ALA A 96 8.96 0.33 16.24
N ALA A 97 8.59 0.96 15.13
CA ALA A 97 9.50 1.21 14.02
C ALA A 97 10.59 2.21 14.42
N ASP A 98 10.21 3.22 15.21
CA ASP A 98 11.15 4.21 15.70
C ASP A 98 10.58 5.01 16.90
N TYR A 99 11.45 5.89 17.43
CA TYR A 99 11.21 6.73 18.59
C TYR A 99 11.78 8.12 18.34
N LEU A 100 10.97 9.15 18.44
CA LEU A 100 11.34 10.54 18.12
C LEU A 100 11.23 11.43 19.35
N LEU A 101 12.35 12.04 19.75
CA LEU A 101 12.37 13.04 20.82
C LEU A 101 11.88 14.40 20.31
N LYS A 102 11.02 15.03 21.08
CA LYS A 102 10.60 16.42 20.87
C LYS A 102 11.72 17.39 21.32
N PRO A 103 12.01 18.46 20.56
CA PRO A 103 11.40 18.86 19.29
C PRO A 103 11.90 18.00 18.12
N ILE A 104 10.96 17.47 17.33
CA ILE A 104 11.25 16.57 16.20
C ILE A 104 12.02 17.37 15.12
N LYS A 105 13.19 16.85 14.72
CA LYS A 105 14.00 17.39 13.63
C LYS A 105 13.65 16.67 12.33
N LEU A 106 13.60 17.39 11.20
CA LEU A 106 13.30 16.82 9.88
C LEU A 106 14.21 15.64 9.54
N SER A 107 15.53 15.77 9.74
CA SER A 107 16.48 14.70 9.45
C SER A 107 16.22 13.42 10.26
N ARG A 108 15.77 13.56 11.51
CA ARG A 108 15.45 12.42 12.36
C ARG A 108 14.14 11.75 11.95
N LEU A 109 13.13 12.55 11.55
CA LEU A 109 11.89 12.05 10.97
C LEU A 109 12.16 11.28 9.66
N GLN A 110 12.98 11.83 8.77
CA GLN A 110 13.37 11.16 7.51
C GLN A 110 14.03 9.80 7.76
N THR A 111 14.91 9.71 8.78
CA THR A 111 15.53 8.42 9.17
C THR A 111 14.49 7.42 9.67
N ALA A 112 13.53 7.86 10.48
CA ALA A 112 12.44 7.01 10.97
C ALA A 112 11.57 6.50 9.83
N LEU A 113 11.19 7.40 8.91
CA LEU A 113 10.38 7.06 7.74
C LEU A 113 11.10 6.10 6.78
N ALA A 114 12.42 6.22 6.63
CA ALA A 114 13.21 5.28 5.84
C ALA A 114 13.11 3.85 6.42
N ARG A 115 13.24 3.69 7.74
CA ARG A 115 13.08 2.39 8.43
C ARG A 115 11.67 1.82 8.26
N VAL A 116 10.64 2.67 8.36
CA VAL A 116 9.26 2.26 8.11
C VAL A 116 9.09 1.79 6.67
N SER A 117 9.65 2.53 5.71
CA SER A 117 9.58 2.16 4.29
C SER A 117 10.27 0.83 3.99
N GLU A 118 11.39 0.53 4.64
CA GLU A 118 12.05 -0.77 4.53
C GLU A 118 11.16 -1.90 5.09
N LYS A 119 10.57 -1.71 6.28
CA LYS A 119 9.64 -2.70 6.87
C LYS A 119 8.38 -2.92 6.03
N ILE A 120 7.79 -1.85 5.48
CA ILE A 120 6.64 -1.96 4.58
C ILE A 120 7.02 -2.74 3.33
N LYS A 121 8.19 -2.49 2.75
CA LYS A 121 8.70 -3.24 1.59
C LYS A 121 8.97 -4.72 1.92
N GLU A 122 9.53 -5.03 3.08
CA GLU A 122 9.70 -6.41 3.54
C GLU A 122 8.35 -7.12 3.69
N GLN A 123 7.31 -6.44 4.18
CA GLN A 123 5.95 -6.98 4.24
C GLN A 123 5.30 -7.12 2.84
N GLU A 124 5.64 -6.24 1.88
CA GLU A 124 5.22 -6.33 0.48
C GLU A 124 5.91 -7.48 -0.27
N ASP A 125 7.18 -7.76 0.04
CA ASP A 125 7.90 -8.94 -0.49
C ASP A 125 7.32 -10.26 0.06
N ASP A 126 6.64 -10.22 1.20
CA ASP A 126 5.99 -11.36 1.84
C ASP A 126 4.55 -11.63 1.33
N PHE A 127 4.07 -10.83 0.35
CA PHE A 127 2.76 -11.11 -0.28
C PHE A 127 2.83 -12.40 -1.09
N THR A 128 2.30 -13.48 -0.51
CA THR A 128 2.36 -14.82 -1.10
C THR A 128 1.02 -15.29 -1.68
N HIS A 129 -0.11 -14.83 -1.13
CA HIS A 129 -1.43 -15.33 -1.50
C HIS A 129 -2.50 -14.26 -1.48
N PHE A 130 -3.42 -14.32 -2.44
CA PHE A 130 -4.69 -13.61 -2.40
C PHE A 130 -5.68 -14.40 -1.54
N LYS A 131 -6.32 -13.75 -0.56
CA LYS A 131 -7.45 -14.31 0.18
C LYS A 131 -8.73 -13.85 -0.49
N VAL A 132 -9.43 -14.76 -1.13
CA VAL A 132 -10.64 -14.49 -1.89
C VAL A 132 -11.77 -15.40 -1.45
N PHE A 133 -13.01 -14.98 -1.70
CA PHE A 133 -14.17 -15.84 -1.49
C PHE A 133 -14.58 -16.48 -2.81
N ASN A 134 -14.67 -17.82 -2.81
CA ASN A 134 -15.29 -18.58 -3.87
C ASN A 134 -16.59 -19.14 -3.31
N ARG A 135 -17.73 -18.54 -3.70
CA ARG A 135 -19.05 -18.78 -3.09
C ARG A 135 -18.99 -18.57 -1.57
N ASP A 136 -19.10 -19.62 -0.76
CA ASP A 136 -19.13 -19.54 0.71
C ASP A 136 -17.79 -19.95 1.37
N ARG A 137 -16.74 -20.16 0.59
CA ARG A 137 -15.44 -20.58 1.11
C ARG A 137 -14.36 -19.56 0.83
N MET A 138 -13.53 -19.29 1.85
CA MET A 138 -12.31 -18.55 1.66
C MET A 138 -11.27 -19.45 0.98
N VAL A 139 -10.68 -18.98 -0.11
CA VAL A 139 -9.62 -19.65 -0.88
C VAL A 139 -8.39 -18.77 -0.88
N GLU A 140 -7.23 -19.39 -0.71
CA GLU A 140 -5.94 -18.72 -0.83
C GLU A 140 -5.34 -19.06 -2.20
N ILE A 141 -5.12 -18.02 -3.04
CA ILE A 141 -4.56 -18.17 -4.39
C ILE A 141 -3.13 -17.63 -4.36
N PRO A 142 -2.12 -18.47 -4.59
CA PRO A 142 -0.74 -18.02 -4.74
C PRO A 142 -0.63 -16.96 -5.83
N TRP A 143 0.11 -15.86 -5.59
CA TRP A 143 0.23 -14.80 -6.57
C TRP A 143 0.85 -15.26 -7.90
N GLN A 144 1.60 -16.35 -7.90
CA GLN A 144 2.16 -16.98 -9.09
C GLN A 144 1.09 -17.55 -10.04
N GLN A 145 -0.09 -17.91 -9.52
CA GLN A 145 -1.23 -18.36 -10.32
C GLN A 145 -2.01 -17.20 -10.94
N ALA A 146 -1.85 -16.00 -10.39
CA ALA A 146 -2.48 -14.81 -10.91
C ALA A 146 -1.91 -14.40 -12.27
N ARG A 147 -2.78 -13.94 -13.17
CA ARG A 147 -2.43 -13.47 -14.51
C ARG A 147 -2.55 -11.97 -14.63
N TYR A 148 -3.69 -11.43 -14.25
CA TYR A 148 -3.94 -10.00 -14.28
C TYR A 148 -5.05 -9.60 -13.29
N LEU A 149 -5.11 -8.31 -13.00
CA LEU A 149 -6.21 -7.67 -12.28
C LEU A 149 -6.94 -6.74 -13.22
N LEU A 150 -8.26 -6.76 -13.20
CA LEU A 150 -9.12 -5.92 -14.02
C LEU A 150 -10.17 -5.23 -13.15
N ALA A 151 -10.31 -3.91 -13.31
CA ALA A 151 -11.37 -3.16 -12.67
C ALA A 151 -12.56 -3.01 -13.61
N GLU A 152 -13.71 -3.51 -13.19
CA GLU A 152 -14.99 -3.40 -13.88
C GLU A 152 -16.06 -2.94 -12.89
N HIS A 153 -16.88 -1.95 -13.27
CA HIS A 153 -18.01 -1.46 -12.47
C HIS A 153 -17.67 -1.16 -10.99
N LYS A 154 -16.49 -0.57 -10.73
CA LYS A 154 -15.93 -0.24 -9.40
C LYS A 154 -15.44 -1.44 -8.58
N THR A 155 -15.50 -2.64 -9.10
CA THR A 155 -14.96 -3.84 -8.48
C THR A 155 -13.67 -4.26 -9.19
N VAL A 156 -12.71 -4.78 -8.44
CA VAL A 156 -11.46 -5.35 -8.99
C VAL A 156 -11.58 -6.85 -8.99
N PHE A 157 -11.27 -7.47 -10.11
CA PHE A 157 -11.24 -8.91 -10.27
C PHE A 157 -9.81 -9.39 -10.49
N LEU A 158 -9.46 -10.48 -9.80
CA LEU A 158 -8.26 -11.28 -10.03
C LEU A 158 -8.59 -12.37 -11.04
N PHE A 159 -7.80 -12.48 -12.09
CA PHE A 159 -7.91 -13.56 -13.09
C PHE A 159 -6.73 -14.51 -12.97
N THR A 160 -6.99 -15.82 -13.02
CA THR A 160 -6.00 -16.91 -13.00
C THR A 160 -5.85 -17.56 -14.36
N GLY A 161 -4.83 -18.42 -14.55
CA GLY A 161 -4.59 -19.12 -15.80
C GLY A 161 -5.64 -20.14 -16.19
N GLU A 162 -6.53 -20.52 -15.26
CA GLU A 162 -7.62 -21.47 -15.50
C GLU A 162 -8.91 -20.78 -15.96
N GLY A 163 -8.86 -19.47 -16.23
CA GLY A 163 -10.00 -18.66 -16.64
C GLY A 163 -10.97 -18.32 -15.50
N GLU A 164 -10.59 -18.67 -14.27
CA GLU A 164 -11.36 -18.28 -13.09
C GLU A 164 -11.11 -16.83 -12.71
N SER A 165 -12.16 -16.17 -12.19
CA SER A 165 -12.07 -14.81 -11.70
C SER A 165 -12.60 -14.71 -10.27
N TYR A 166 -11.96 -13.86 -9.47
CA TYR A 166 -12.29 -13.65 -8.06
C TYR A 166 -12.37 -12.18 -7.75
N GLU A 167 -13.40 -11.79 -7.01
CA GLU A 167 -13.58 -10.42 -6.57
C GLU A 167 -12.56 -10.06 -5.47
N LEU A 168 -11.92 -8.89 -5.61
CA LEU A 168 -10.99 -8.34 -4.65
C LEU A 168 -11.56 -7.10 -3.96
N PRO A 169 -11.38 -6.97 -2.62
CA PRO A 169 -12.05 -5.95 -1.83
C PRO A 169 -11.42 -4.54 -1.91
N LYS A 170 -10.32 -4.38 -2.64
CA LYS A 170 -9.56 -3.12 -2.70
C LYS A 170 -9.47 -2.59 -4.14
N THR A 171 -9.04 -1.33 -4.29
CA THR A 171 -8.86 -0.68 -5.59
C THR A 171 -7.63 -1.20 -6.33
N LEU A 172 -7.58 -0.97 -7.66
CA LEU A 172 -6.36 -1.28 -8.43
C LEU A 172 -5.12 -0.53 -7.95
N VAL A 173 -5.27 0.70 -7.45
CA VAL A 173 -4.15 1.47 -6.90
C VAL A 173 -3.57 0.78 -5.68
N TYR A 174 -4.42 0.32 -4.76
CA TYR A 174 -3.99 -0.45 -3.60
C TYR A 174 -3.20 -1.71 -4.01
N TRP A 175 -3.70 -2.47 -4.99
CA TRP A 175 -3.02 -3.68 -5.45
C TRP A 175 -1.73 -3.40 -6.20
N GLU A 176 -1.67 -2.29 -6.95
CA GLU A 176 -0.44 -1.84 -7.62
C GLU A 176 0.65 -1.49 -6.60
N GLU A 177 0.29 -0.78 -5.53
CA GLU A 177 1.20 -0.45 -4.45
C GLU A 177 1.65 -1.69 -3.67
N LEU A 178 0.72 -2.57 -3.28
CA LEU A 178 1.02 -3.79 -2.51
C LEU A 178 1.87 -4.79 -3.29
N LEU A 179 1.61 -4.98 -4.58
CA LEU A 179 2.31 -5.97 -5.41
C LEU A 179 3.62 -5.42 -5.99
N GLY A 180 3.83 -4.11 -5.94
CA GLY A 180 5.07 -3.43 -6.31
C GLY A 180 5.65 -3.93 -7.63
N GLU A 181 6.88 -4.45 -7.58
CA GLU A 181 7.58 -4.94 -8.78
C GLU A 181 7.01 -6.22 -9.41
N LYS A 182 6.13 -6.94 -8.72
CA LYS A 182 5.49 -8.16 -9.24
C LYS A 182 4.50 -7.87 -10.38
N ILE A 183 3.99 -6.62 -10.45
CA ILE A 183 2.89 -6.24 -11.35
C ILE A 183 3.24 -5.01 -12.19
N ILE A 184 2.56 -4.83 -13.30
CA ILE A 184 2.68 -3.64 -14.15
C ILE A 184 1.32 -3.14 -14.60
N ARG A 185 1.12 -1.82 -14.56
CA ARG A 185 -0.07 -1.20 -15.12
C ARG A 185 0.01 -1.17 -16.64
N VAL A 186 -0.95 -1.79 -17.30
CA VAL A 186 -1.07 -1.80 -18.77
C VAL A 186 -2.15 -0.81 -19.25
N HIS A 187 -3.20 -0.62 -18.44
CA HIS A 187 -4.29 0.30 -18.72
C HIS A 187 -4.82 0.93 -17.42
N ARG A 188 -5.62 2.02 -17.52
CA ARG A 188 -6.23 2.66 -16.33
C ARG A 188 -7.03 1.71 -15.44
N ASN A 189 -7.59 0.64 -16.03
CA ASN A 189 -8.38 -0.38 -15.34
C ASN A 189 -7.73 -1.77 -15.34
N ALA A 190 -6.46 -1.92 -15.75
CA ALA A 190 -5.83 -3.24 -15.83
C ALA A 190 -4.37 -3.23 -15.35
N LEU A 191 -4.02 -4.25 -14.56
CA LEU A 191 -2.68 -4.57 -14.09
C LEU A 191 -2.34 -5.99 -14.52
N VAL A 192 -1.12 -6.25 -15.02
CA VAL A 192 -0.65 -7.56 -15.44
C VAL A 192 0.53 -7.99 -14.58
N PHE A 193 0.56 -9.24 -14.14
CA PHE A 193 1.72 -9.78 -13.45
C PHE A 193 2.90 -9.90 -14.41
N ARG A 194 4.06 -9.39 -13.99
CA ARG A 194 5.24 -9.35 -14.86
C ARG A 194 5.65 -10.73 -15.37
N HIS A 195 5.55 -11.76 -14.54
CA HIS A 195 5.94 -13.13 -14.92
C HIS A 195 5.01 -13.74 -15.98
N THR A 196 3.80 -13.21 -16.17
CA THR A 196 2.82 -13.69 -17.15
C THR A 196 2.73 -12.82 -18.40
N LEU A 197 3.35 -11.65 -18.41
CA LEU A 197 3.40 -10.79 -19.58
C LEU A 197 4.31 -11.44 -20.63
N ASP A 198 3.75 -11.86 -21.76
CA ASP A 198 4.47 -12.53 -22.84
C ASP A 198 5.05 -11.52 -23.85
N CYS A 199 4.20 -10.83 -24.57
CA CYS A 199 4.62 -9.87 -25.59
C CYS A 199 3.58 -8.74 -25.78
N LEU A 200 3.94 -7.78 -26.62
CA LEU A 200 3.03 -6.74 -27.14
C LEU A 200 2.58 -7.10 -28.53
N LEU A 201 1.28 -7.08 -28.77
CA LEU A 201 0.65 -7.28 -30.06
C LEU A 201 0.05 -5.98 -30.58
N ARG A 202 0.14 -5.79 -31.89
CA ARG A 202 -0.63 -4.74 -32.55
C ARG A 202 -2.07 -5.25 -32.73
N LEU A 203 -3.05 -4.51 -32.18
CA LEU A 203 -4.46 -4.82 -32.37
C LEU A 203 -4.90 -4.11 -33.65
N ASP A 204 -5.29 -4.86 -34.70
CA ASP A 204 -5.85 -4.28 -35.91
C ASP A 204 -7.22 -3.70 -35.60
N SER A 205 -7.30 -2.39 -35.49
CA SER A 205 -8.55 -1.68 -35.64
C SER A 205 -8.82 -1.63 -37.15
N GLY A 206 -9.85 -2.34 -37.63
CA GLY A 206 -10.16 -2.54 -39.05
C GLY A 206 -10.52 -1.29 -39.88
N GLU A 207 -9.93 -0.14 -39.58
CA GLU A 207 -9.98 1.09 -40.37
C GLU A 207 -8.52 1.57 -40.57
N GLU A 208 -8.22 1.88 -41.85
CA GLU A 208 -6.92 2.32 -42.37
C GLU A 208 -6.49 3.70 -41.85
N ASP A 209 -6.26 3.84 -40.55
CA ASP A 209 -5.66 5.05 -39.98
C ASP A 209 -4.29 4.71 -39.38
N GLU A 210 -3.25 4.87 -40.20
CA GLU A 210 -1.83 4.56 -39.86
C GLU A 210 -1.32 5.27 -38.59
N GLY A 211 -2.06 6.27 -38.09
CA GLY A 211 -1.72 7.05 -36.90
C GLY A 211 -2.24 6.50 -35.55
N ASN A 212 -3.14 5.51 -35.54
CA ASN A 212 -3.90 5.14 -34.37
C ASN A 212 -3.78 3.64 -33.95
N ALA A 213 -2.61 3.05 -34.11
CA ALA A 213 -2.38 1.65 -33.73
C ALA A 213 -2.69 1.41 -32.25
N SER A 214 -3.68 0.56 -31.98
CA SER A 214 -3.97 0.02 -30.64
C SER A 214 -2.97 -1.09 -30.33
N TRP A 215 -2.54 -1.16 -29.07
CA TRP A 215 -1.62 -2.19 -28.59
C TRP A 215 -2.29 -3.05 -27.54
N GLY A 216 -2.05 -4.36 -27.60
CA GLY A 216 -2.48 -5.33 -26.61
C GLY A 216 -1.28 -5.97 -25.91
N ALA A 217 -1.40 -6.20 -24.62
CA ALA A 217 -0.49 -7.03 -23.86
C ALA A 217 -0.97 -8.48 -23.92
N LYS A 218 -0.19 -9.35 -24.53
CA LYS A 218 -0.43 -10.80 -24.49
C LYS A 218 0.02 -11.32 -23.13
N VAL A 219 -0.88 -12.02 -22.47
CA VAL A 219 -0.68 -12.62 -21.16
C VAL A 219 -0.71 -14.14 -21.32
N LEU A 220 0.19 -14.85 -20.67
CA LEU A 220 0.25 -16.31 -20.70
C LEU A 220 -1.07 -16.92 -20.18
N ASP A 221 -1.56 -17.94 -20.86
CA ASP A 221 -2.80 -18.65 -20.55
C ASP A 221 -4.06 -17.76 -20.60
N VAL A 222 -4.02 -16.65 -21.33
CA VAL A 222 -5.15 -15.76 -21.59
C VAL A 222 -5.35 -15.61 -23.08
N GLU A 223 -6.57 -15.88 -23.55
CA GLU A 223 -6.88 -15.90 -24.99
C GLU A 223 -6.81 -14.51 -25.60
N GLU A 224 -7.49 -13.53 -24.97
CA GLU A 224 -7.59 -12.18 -25.49
C GLU A 224 -6.51 -11.25 -24.89
N PRO A 225 -5.81 -10.47 -25.74
CA PRO A 225 -4.83 -9.52 -25.24
C PRO A 225 -5.49 -8.33 -24.52
N LEU A 226 -4.92 -7.92 -23.40
CA LEU A 226 -5.39 -6.77 -22.66
C LEU A 226 -4.95 -5.46 -23.33
N THR A 227 -5.88 -4.53 -23.53
CA THR A 227 -5.60 -3.22 -24.12
C THR A 227 -4.53 -2.46 -23.35
N VAL A 228 -3.54 -1.93 -24.05
CA VAL A 228 -2.44 -1.13 -23.49
C VAL A 228 -2.67 0.36 -23.76
N SER A 229 -2.63 1.18 -22.71
CA SER A 229 -2.70 2.62 -22.89
C SER A 229 -1.39 3.19 -23.46
N ARG A 230 -1.48 4.26 -24.28
CA ARG A 230 -0.30 4.90 -24.88
C ARG A 230 0.75 5.31 -23.86
N ARG A 231 0.33 5.75 -22.67
CA ARG A 231 1.23 6.13 -21.57
C ARG A 231 2.08 4.98 -21.06
N GLN A 232 1.54 3.77 -21.06
CA GLN A 232 2.21 2.59 -20.49
C GLN A 232 3.11 1.85 -21.49
N LEU A 233 2.93 2.13 -22.78
CA LEU A 233 3.61 1.40 -23.84
C LEU A 233 5.16 1.44 -23.74
N SER A 234 5.72 2.60 -23.38
CA SER A 234 7.18 2.76 -23.24
C SER A 234 7.74 1.95 -22.07
N ALA A 235 7.02 1.95 -20.92
CA ALA A 235 7.40 1.21 -19.73
C ALA A 235 7.35 -0.31 -19.97
N ILE A 236 6.29 -0.79 -20.63
CA ILE A 236 6.12 -2.21 -20.96
C ILE A 236 7.22 -2.67 -21.94
N ARG A 237 7.54 -1.87 -22.97
CA ARG A 237 8.63 -2.17 -23.91
C ARG A 237 10.00 -2.27 -23.23
N LYS A 238 10.26 -1.42 -22.22
CA LYS A 238 11.48 -1.49 -21.42
C LYS A 238 11.54 -2.82 -20.66
N ILE A 239 10.48 -3.18 -19.94
CA ILE A 239 10.41 -4.43 -19.18
C ILE A 239 10.62 -5.67 -20.06
N LEU A 240 10.02 -5.71 -21.26
CA LEU A 240 10.19 -6.82 -22.18
C LEU A 240 11.61 -6.91 -22.75
N ARG A 241 12.31 -5.78 -22.90
CA ARG A 241 13.72 -5.75 -23.33
C ARG A 241 14.70 -6.19 -22.25
N ASP A 242 14.42 -5.82 -20.99
CA ASP A 242 15.29 -6.13 -19.85
C ASP A 242 15.19 -7.61 -19.41
N ARG A 243 14.33 -8.42 -20.06
CA ARG A 243 14.20 -9.87 -19.87
C ARG A 243 15.14 -10.71 -20.76
N HIS A 244 15.73 -10.10 -21.78
CA HIS A 244 16.67 -10.71 -22.72
C HIS A 244 18.09 -10.19 -22.50
#